data_100015586015a62ff29c517a375c24cb
#
_entry.id   100015586015a62ff29c517a375c24cb
#
_cell.length_a   1.000
_cell.length_b   1.000
_cell.length_c   1.000
_cell.angle_alpha   90.00
_cell.angle_beta   90.00
_cell.angle_gamma   90.00
#
_symmetry.space_group_name_H-M   'P 1'
#
loop_
_entity.id
_entity.type
_entity.pdbx_description
1 polymer ?
#
loop_
_entity_poly.entity_id
_entity_poly.type
_entity_poly.pdbx_seq_one_letter_code
_entity_poly.pdbx_strand_id
1 'polypeptide(L)'
;STRKESSAASDVYKRQHYHDATGYIDALARTIETHWKHHGQPDQLVMSFHGVPERTLHLGDPYHCEARKTGRLLAERLGLREERYRITFQSRFGKAKWLEPYTQPTIEALGKAGTRRVDVVCPGFTSDCLETLEEINMEVREAFLHAGGKEFHYIPCLNDNHHWITALSRVAQQHLAGWPTEAPTAAALADARSHALAGGAPAGVCPVAH
;
A
#
# COMPACT_ATOMS: atom_id res chain seq x y z
N SER A 1 -20.11 -20.39 -22.88
CA SER A 1 -20.90 -19.98 -21.71
C SER A 1 -20.12 -20.09 -20.37
N THR A 2 -19.02 -20.83 -20.31
CA THR A 2 -18.24 -21.13 -19.09
C THR A 2 -17.21 -20.07 -18.70
N ARG A 3 -16.99 -19.04 -19.52
CA ARG A 3 -16.01 -17.98 -19.23
C ARG A 3 -16.49 -16.86 -18.28
N LYS A 4 -17.79 -16.70 -18.07
CA LYS A 4 -18.34 -15.64 -17.21
C LYS A 4 -18.24 -15.97 -15.70
N GLU A 5 -18.36 -17.24 -15.35
CA GLU A 5 -18.31 -17.65 -13.92
C GLU A 5 -16.90 -17.62 -13.37
N SER A 6 -15.89 -17.98 -14.18
CA SER A 6 -14.48 -17.89 -13.80
C SER A 6 -14.00 -16.44 -13.62
N SER A 7 -14.54 -15.48 -14.38
CA SER A 7 -14.19 -14.07 -14.23
C SER A 7 -14.81 -13.44 -12.97
N ALA A 8 -16.04 -13.83 -12.60
CA ALA A 8 -16.69 -13.35 -11.38
C ALA A 8 -15.98 -13.85 -10.11
N ALA A 9 -15.56 -15.11 -10.07
CA ALA A 9 -14.79 -15.65 -8.95
C ALA A 9 -13.40 -14.99 -8.82
N SER A 10 -12.70 -14.74 -9.94
CA SER A 10 -11.42 -14.04 -9.91
C SER A 10 -11.56 -12.55 -9.56
N ASP A 11 -12.70 -11.94 -9.85
CA ASP A 11 -13.01 -10.54 -9.54
C ASP A 11 -13.20 -10.32 -8.03
N VAL A 12 -13.73 -11.33 -7.32
CA VAL A 12 -13.86 -11.29 -5.84
C VAL A 12 -12.47 -11.28 -5.18
N TYR A 13 -11.50 -11.99 -5.70
CA TYR A 13 -10.12 -11.98 -5.20
C TYR A 13 -9.36 -10.67 -5.47
N LYS A 14 -9.73 -9.91 -6.50
CA LYS A 14 -9.02 -8.72 -6.96
C LYS A 14 -9.57 -7.40 -6.40
N ARG A 15 -10.71 -7.43 -5.73
CA ARG A 15 -11.40 -6.22 -5.24
C ARG A 15 -11.25 -5.99 -3.74
N GLN A 16 -10.12 -6.34 -3.17
CA GLN A 16 -9.87 -6.02 -1.76
C GLN A 16 -9.35 -4.59 -1.66
N HIS A 17 -10.27 -3.65 -1.50
CA HIS A 17 -9.96 -2.28 -1.20
C HIS A 17 -9.88 -2.12 0.33
N TYR A 18 -8.69 -1.85 0.86
CA TYR A 18 -8.48 -1.57 2.29
C TYR A 18 -7.87 -0.19 2.54
N HIS A 19 -7.90 0.65 1.53
CA HIS A 19 -7.31 2.00 1.53
C HIS A 19 -7.80 2.90 2.68
N ASP A 20 -8.98 2.63 3.23
CA ASP A 20 -9.61 3.36 4.33
C ASP A 20 -9.86 2.49 5.58
N ALA A 21 -9.32 1.27 5.61
CA ALA A 21 -9.46 0.40 6.76
C ALA A 21 -8.77 1.02 8.00
N THR A 22 -9.53 1.20 9.08
CA THR A 22 -9.05 1.85 10.31
C THR A 22 -7.76 1.22 10.82
N GLY A 23 -7.66 -0.12 10.83
CA GLY A 23 -6.46 -0.80 11.28
C GLY A 23 -5.22 -0.53 10.41
N TYR A 24 -5.40 -0.33 9.11
CA TYR A 24 -4.33 0.06 8.19
C TYR A 24 -3.87 1.51 8.45
N ILE A 25 -4.81 2.44 8.55
CA ILE A 25 -4.51 3.85 8.87
C ILE A 25 -3.83 3.97 10.23
N ASP A 26 -4.30 3.23 11.25
CA ASP A 26 -3.68 3.20 12.57
C ASP A 26 -2.26 2.62 12.55
N ALA A 27 -2.00 1.56 11.77
CA ALA A 27 -0.66 1.00 11.64
C ALA A 27 0.31 2.00 11.02
N LEU A 28 -0.08 2.69 9.95
CA LEU A 28 0.70 3.77 9.33
C LEU A 28 0.98 4.91 10.32
N ALA A 29 -0.06 5.39 11.01
CA ALA A 29 0.07 6.47 11.97
C ALA A 29 1.04 6.12 13.10
N ARG A 30 0.94 4.90 13.68
CA ARG A 30 1.86 4.42 14.73
C ARG A 30 3.30 4.35 14.25
N THR A 31 3.54 3.92 13.03
CA THR A 31 4.90 3.90 12.45
C THR A 31 5.46 5.31 12.36
N ILE A 32 4.68 6.27 11.87
CA ILE A 32 5.07 7.68 11.78
C ILE A 32 5.27 8.29 13.18
N GLU A 33 4.33 8.09 14.11
CA GLU A 33 4.42 8.58 15.49
C GLU A 33 5.66 8.03 16.21
N THR A 34 6.00 6.76 15.98
CA THR A 34 7.21 6.13 16.53
C THR A 34 8.46 6.78 15.96
N HIS A 35 8.51 7.03 14.66
CA HIS A 35 9.60 7.76 14.03
C HIS A 35 9.75 9.16 14.63
N TRP A 36 8.65 9.90 14.78
CA TRP A 36 8.67 11.25 15.34
C TRP A 36 9.03 11.33 16.81
N LYS A 37 8.77 10.29 17.60
CA LYS A 37 9.25 10.21 18.99
C LYS A 37 10.77 10.24 19.10
N HIS A 38 11.46 9.66 18.12
CA HIS A 38 12.92 9.59 18.12
C HIS A 38 13.58 10.77 17.40
N HIS A 39 12.92 11.32 16.39
CA HIS A 39 13.51 12.32 15.50
C HIS A 39 12.82 13.70 15.55
N GLY A 40 11.71 13.84 16.29
CA GLY A 40 10.86 15.02 16.24
C GLY A 40 10.00 15.07 14.98
N GLN A 41 9.09 16.04 14.92
CA GLN A 41 8.22 16.24 13.74
C GLN A 41 8.95 17.02 12.64
N PRO A 42 8.73 16.70 11.35
CA PRO A 42 9.28 17.44 10.22
C PRO A 42 8.55 18.78 10.00
N ASP A 43 9.09 19.61 9.12
CA ASP A 43 8.35 20.77 8.59
C ASP A 43 7.20 20.32 7.70
N GLN A 44 7.42 19.26 6.90
CA GLN A 44 6.43 18.67 6.01
C GLN A 44 6.48 17.13 6.06
N LEU A 45 5.30 16.52 6.12
CA LEU A 45 5.14 15.09 5.81
C LEU A 45 4.70 14.94 4.35
N VAL A 46 5.44 14.18 3.57
CA VAL A 46 5.08 13.85 2.19
C VAL A 46 4.61 12.40 2.14
N MET A 47 3.40 12.20 1.66
CA MET A 47 2.78 10.88 1.47
C MET A 47 2.83 10.56 -0.02
N SER A 48 3.79 9.72 -0.41
CA SER A 48 4.04 9.36 -1.81
C SER A 48 3.34 8.06 -2.15
N PHE A 49 2.53 8.07 -3.21
CA PHE A 49 1.83 6.91 -3.75
C PHE A 49 2.41 6.54 -5.11
N HIS A 50 2.34 5.29 -5.51
CA HIS A 50 2.68 4.93 -6.89
C HIS A 50 1.72 5.66 -7.85
N GLY A 51 2.28 6.32 -8.87
CA GLY A 51 1.48 6.97 -9.90
C GLY A 51 0.81 5.94 -10.81
N VAL A 52 -0.20 6.38 -11.53
CA VAL A 52 -0.78 5.68 -12.67
C VAL A 52 -1.05 6.70 -13.78
N PRO A 53 -1.18 6.29 -15.06
CA PRO A 53 -1.53 7.21 -16.12
C PRO A 53 -2.84 7.96 -15.83
N GLU A 54 -2.85 9.29 -15.96
CA GLU A 54 -4.04 10.13 -15.69
C GLU A 54 -5.28 9.66 -16.46
N ARG A 55 -5.09 9.05 -17.62
CA ARG A 55 -6.16 8.45 -18.42
C ARG A 55 -7.02 7.47 -17.62
N THR A 56 -6.45 6.71 -16.67
CA THR A 56 -7.21 5.73 -15.88
C THR A 56 -8.27 6.43 -15.01
N LEU A 57 -7.96 7.60 -14.45
CA LEU A 57 -8.91 8.43 -13.69
C LEU A 57 -10.13 8.80 -14.55
N HIS A 58 -9.89 9.24 -15.79
CA HIS A 58 -10.97 9.62 -16.72
C HIS A 58 -11.79 8.41 -17.20
N LEU A 59 -11.26 7.20 -17.08
CA LEU A 59 -11.97 5.96 -17.35
C LEU A 59 -12.72 5.39 -16.13
N GLY A 60 -12.73 6.12 -15.00
CA GLY A 60 -13.47 5.74 -13.80
C GLY A 60 -12.68 4.86 -12.82
N ASP A 61 -11.36 4.77 -12.95
CA ASP A 61 -10.52 4.08 -11.97
C ASP A 61 -10.54 4.84 -10.63
N PRO A 62 -10.92 4.22 -9.51
CA PRO A 62 -11.04 4.89 -8.22
C PRO A 62 -9.69 5.19 -7.54
N TYR A 63 -8.57 4.66 -8.03
CA TYR A 63 -7.27 4.69 -7.37
C TYR A 63 -6.85 6.08 -6.89
N HIS A 64 -7.02 7.12 -7.73
CA HIS A 64 -6.68 8.49 -7.33
C HIS A 64 -7.48 8.95 -6.11
N CYS A 65 -8.78 8.69 -6.10
CA CYS A 65 -9.66 9.07 -4.99
C CYS A 65 -9.33 8.29 -3.73
N GLU A 66 -9.01 7.01 -3.87
CA GLU A 66 -8.64 6.12 -2.77
C GLU A 66 -7.29 6.52 -2.16
N ALA A 67 -6.27 6.78 -2.97
CA ALA A 67 -4.97 7.27 -2.50
C ALA A 67 -5.11 8.59 -1.73
N ARG A 68 -5.89 9.54 -2.26
CA ARG A 68 -6.15 10.81 -1.57
C ARG A 68 -6.97 10.63 -0.29
N LYS A 69 -7.91 9.68 -0.26
CA LYS A 69 -8.67 9.33 0.95
C LYS A 69 -7.75 8.76 2.03
N THR A 70 -6.87 7.82 1.67
CA THR A 70 -5.85 7.29 2.60
C THR A 70 -5.01 8.43 3.19
N GLY A 71 -4.48 9.30 2.33
CA GLY A 71 -3.63 10.42 2.80
C GLY A 71 -4.36 11.37 3.73
N ARG A 72 -5.63 11.71 3.43
CA ARG A 72 -6.45 12.55 4.30
C ARG A 72 -6.73 11.89 5.64
N LEU A 73 -7.18 10.63 5.65
CA LEU A 73 -7.45 9.89 6.88
C LEU A 73 -6.21 9.74 7.75
N LEU A 74 -5.06 9.52 7.13
CA LEU A 74 -3.78 9.46 7.84
C LEU A 74 -3.41 10.81 8.45
N ALA A 75 -3.58 11.91 7.71
CA ALA A 75 -3.36 13.25 8.22
C ALA A 75 -4.31 13.59 9.39
N GLU A 76 -5.59 13.27 9.28
CA GLU A 76 -6.59 13.42 10.34
C GLU A 76 -6.18 12.61 11.59
N ARG A 77 -5.77 11.36 11.42
CA ARG A 77 -5.33 10.48 12.52
C ARG A 77 -4.06 10.98 13.22
N LEU A 78 -3.18 11.67 12.49
CA LEU A 78 -1.96 12.31 13.01
C LEU A 78 -2.19 13.73 13.55
N GLY A 79 -3.40 14.28 13.43
CA GLY A 79 -3.73 15.64 13.82
C GLY A 79 -3.02 16.72 12.98
N LEU A 80 -2.70 16.42 11.72
CA LEU A 80 -1.99 17.35 10.84
C LEU A 80 -2.96 18.30 10.15
N ARG A 81 -2.60 19.59 10.14
CA ARG A 81 -3.26 20.61 9.33
C ARG A 81 -2.81 20.48 7.87
N GLU A 82 -3.63 20.96 6.94
CA GLU A 82 -3.43 20.82 5.50
C GLU A 82 -2.06 21.37 5.01
N GLU A 83 -1.55 22.41 5.65
CA GLU A 83 -0.27 23.02 5.29
C GLU A 83 0.93 22.12 5.67
N ARG A 84 0.73 21.14 6.56
CA ARG A 84 1.80 20.32 7.13
C ARG A 84 2.04 19.01 6.37
N TYR A 85 1.25 18.70 5.36
CA TYR A 85 1.46 17.49 4.57
C TYR A 85 1.20 17.72 3.08
N ARG A 86 1.72 16.80 2.27
CA ARG A 86 1.48 16.72 0.82
C ARG A 86 1.17 15.28 0.44
N ILE A 87 0.22 15.12 -0.49
CA ILE A 87 -0.08 13.84 -1.13
C ILE A 87 0.45 13.93 -2.56
N THR A 88 1.35 13.04 -2.93
CA THR A 88 2.09 13.07 -4.20
C THR A 88 2.10 11.69 -4.85
N PHE A 89 2.51 11.64 -6.13
CA PHE A 89 2.60 10.42 -6.91
C PHE A 89 4.00 10.24 -7.48
N GLN A 90 4.55 9.02 -7.37
CA GLN A 90 5.90 8.64 -7.78
C GLN A 90 5.89 7.66 -8.96
N SER A 91 7.07 7.23 -9.39
CA SER A 91 7.29 6.12 -10.33
C SER A 91 6.69 6.35 -11.71
N ARG A 92 6.73 7.61 -12.19
CA ARG A 92 6.26 7.93 -13.53
C ARG A 92 7.13 7.25 -14.59
N PHE A 93 6.48 6.53 -15.50
CA PHE A 93 7.15 5.84 -16.59
C PHE A 93 6.61 6.25 -17.97
N GLY A 94 7.51 6.35 -18.94
CA GLY A 94 7.18 6.62 -20.34
C GLY A 94 6.69 8.05 -20.61
N LYS A 95 5.98 8.26 -21.75
CA LYS A 95 5.61 9.59 -22.27
C LYS A 95 4.19 10.03 -21.90
N ALA A 96 3.37 9.14 -21.35
CA ALA A 96 2.02 9.47 -20.95
C ALA A 96 2.01 10.48 -19.78
N LYS A 97 0.94 11.27 -19.68
CA LYS A 97 0.67 12.06 -18.48
C LYS A 97 0.19 11.13 -17.36
N TRP A 98 0.76 11.27 -16.19
CA TRP A 98 0.43 10.51 -14.98
C TRP A 98 -0.23 11.40 -13.95
N LEU A 99 -0.78 10.79 -12.89
CA LEU A 99 -1.38 11.51 -11.78
C LEU A 99 -0.39 12.48 -11.14
N GLU A 100 -0.88 13.66 -10.81
CA GLU A 100 -0.11 14.75 -10.18
C GLU A 100 -0.67 15.07 -8.78
N PRO A 101 0.13 15.78 -7.94
CA PRO A 101 1.49 16.27 -8.15
C PRO A 101 2.56 15.17 -8.08
N TYR A 102 3.62 15.29 -8.88
CA TYR A 102 4.74 14.34 -8.84
C TYR A 102 5.59 14.54 -7.59
N THR A 103 6.08 13.44 -7.00
CA THR A 103 6.82 13.46 -5.73
C THR A 103 8.11 14.25 -5.83
N GLN A 104 9.02 13.90 -6.73
CA GLN A 104 10.32 14.57 -6.82
C GLN A 104 10.21 16.07 -7.10
N PRO A 105 9.47 16.56 -8.11
CA PRO A 105 9.31 18.00 -8.33
C PRO A 105 8.70 18.74 -7.14
N THR A 106 7.76 18.10 -6.41
CA THR A 106 7.15 18.69 -5.21
C THR A 106 8.19 18.86 -4.11
N ILE A 107 9.01 17.84 -3.86
CA ILE A 107 10.05 17.87 -2.83
C ILE A 107 11.16 18.85 -3.17
N GLU A 108 11.58 18.94 -4.45
CA GLU A 108 12.52 19.97 -4.89
C GLU A 108 11.94 21.40 -4.67
N ALA A 109 10.68 21.61 -4.98
CA ALA A 109 10.03 22.90 -4.74
C ALA A 109 9.99 23.24 -3.24
N LEU A 110 9.75 22.28 -2.36
CA LEU A 110 9.82 22.47 -0.90
C LEU A 110 11.23 22.88 -0.46
N GLY A 111 12.28 22.21 -0.97
CA GLY A 111 13.67 22.56 -0.67
C GLY A 111 14.00 24.01 -1.12
N LYS A 112 13.64 24.36 -2.36
CA LYS A 112 13.82 25.72 -2.91
C LYS A 112 13.05 26.78 -2.13
N ALA A 113 11.89 26.43 -1.55
CA ALA A 113 11.09 27.31 -0.71
C ALA A 113 11.61 27.46 0.73
N GLY A 114 12.71 26.79 1.09
CA GLY A 114 13.34 26.88 2.39
C GLY A 114 12.83 25.89 3.45
N THR A 115 12.07 24.88 3.06
CA THR A 115 11.72 23.76 3.94
C THR A 115 13.00 23.08 4.39
N ARG A 116 13.22 22.99 5.69
CA ARG A 116 14.46 22.44 6.25
C ARG A 116 14.43 20.92 6.30
N ARG A 117 13.30 20.37 6.78
CA ARG A 117 13.14 18.93 6.95
C ARG A 117 11.84 18.43 6.33
N VAL A 118 11.96 17.35 5.56
CA VAL A 118 10.83 16.55 5.10
C VAL A 118 10.95 15.11 5.58
N ASP A 119 9.84 14.54 6.02
CA ASP A 119 9.70 13.10 6.23
C ASP A 119 8.83 12.57 5.11
N VAL A 120 9.21 11.45 4.51
CA VAL A 120 8.46 10.82 3.43
C VAL A 120 8.01 9.43 3.84
N VAL A 121 6.75 9.12 3.61
CA VAL A 121 6.13 7.81 3.79
C VAL A 121 5.44 7.40 2.51
N CYS A 122 5.42 6.11 2.21
CA CYS A 122 4.81 5.55 1.01
C CYS A 122 3.59 4.67 1.35
N PRO A 123 2.40 5.27 1.63
CA PRO A 123 1.24 4.49 2.09
C PRO A 123 0.73 3.48 1.07
N GLY A 124 0.93 3.70 -0.23
CA GLY A 124 0.55 2.75 -1.27
C GLY A 124 1.40 1.48 -1.32
N PHE A 125 2.49 1.43 -0.54
CA PHE A 125 3.40 0.30 -0.44
C PHE A 125 3.35 -0.29 0.95
N THR A 126 2.97 -1.55 1.07
CA THR A 126 2.92 -2.24 2.37
C THR A 126 4.25 -2.87 2.76
N SER A 127 5.15 -3.04 1.80
CA SER A 127 6.52 -3.53 2.01
C SER A 127 7.49 -2.67 1.22
N ASP A 128 8.71 -2.53 1.74
CA ASP A 128 9.78 -1.83 1.03
C ASP A 128 10.17 -2.56 -0.25
N CYS A 129 10.46 -1.78 -1.28
CA CYS A 129 10.83 -2.25 -2.62
C CYS A 129 11.77 -1.22 -3.28
N LEU A 130 12.13 -1.42 -4.54
CA LEU A 130 13.00 -0.48 -5.26
C LEU A 130 12.40 0.93 -5.33
N GLU A 131 11.10 1.04 -5.57
CA GLU A 131 10.39 2.31 -5.65
C GLU A 131 10.39 3.09 -4.33
N THR A 132 10.60 2.43 -3.20
CA THR A 132 10.68 3.09 -1.89
C THR A 132 12.12 3.30 -1.44
N LEU A 133 13.00 2.33 -1.65
CA LEU A 133 14.37 2.37 -1.14
C LEU A 133 15.31 3.11 -2.09
N GLU A 134 15.20 2.92 -3.40
CA GLU A 134 16.03 3.60 -4.39
C GLU A 134 15.38 4.94 -4.80
N GLU A 135 14.20 4.93 -5.41
CA GLU A 135 13.55 6.14 -5.92
C GLU A 135 13.34 7.18 -4.81
N ILE A 136 12.70 6.79 -3.67
CA ILE A 136 12.38 7.75 -2.61
C ILE A 136 13.58 7.99 -1.68
N ASN A 137 14.15 6.92 -1.11
CA ASN A 137 15.14 7.09 -0.04
C ASN A 137 16.54 7.45 -0.56
N MET A 138 16.82 7.29 -1.87
CA MET A 138 18.09 7.71 -2.46
C MET A 138 17.89 8.90 -3.41
N GLU A 139 17.18 8.73 -4.52
CA GLU A 139 17.10 9.76 -5.58
C GLU A 139 16.31 11.02 -5.11
N VAL A 140 15.12 10.85 -4.54
CA VAL A 140 14.31 11.97 -4.06
C VAL A 140 14.95 12.64 -2.84
N ARG A 141 15.63 11.88 -1.97
CA ARG A 141 16.44 12.44 -0.89
C ARG A 141 17.54 13.36 -1.44
N GLU A 142 18.30 12.88 -2.41
CA GLU A 142 19.38 13.65 -3.03
C GLU A 142 18.86 14.92 -3.70
N ALA A 143 17.76 14.81 -4.46
CA ALA A 143 17.08 15.94 -5.09
C ALA A 143 16.64 17.02 -4.06
N PHE A 144 16.10 16.61 -2.92
CA PHE A 144 15.73 17.53 -1.83
C PHE A 144 16.93 18.29 -1.26
N LEU A 145 17.99 17.56 -0.95
CA LEU A 145 19.21 18.16 -0.36
C LEU A 145 19.88 19.12 -1.35
N HIS A 146 19.98 18.76 -2.62
CA HIS A 146 20.47 19.63 -3.68
C HIS A 146 19.60 20.89 -3.88
N ALA A 147 18.28 20.77 -3.67
CA ALA A 147 17.36 21.90 -3.77
C ALA A 147 17.43 22.87 -2.58
N GLY A 148 18.27 22.59 -1.56
CA GLY A 148 18.47 23.44 -0.39
C GLY A 148 17.90 22.92 0.93
N GLY A 149 17.18 21.80 0.89
CA GLY A 149 16.73 21.08 2.10
C GLY A 149 17.91 20.67 2.98
N LYS A 150 17.65 20.41 4.27
CA LYS A 150 18.71 20.09 5.23
C LYS A 150 18.62 18.68 5.78
N GLU A 151 17.41 18.16 5.93
CA GLU A 151 17.17 16.89 6.59
C GLU A 151 16.02 16.15 5.86
N PHE A 152 16.29 14.92 5.47
CA PHE A 152 15.31 14.07 4.79
C PHE A 152 15.23 12.73 5.49
N HIS A 153 14.05 12.34 5.94
CA HIS A 153 13.83 11.04 6.52
C HIS A 153 12.83 10.25 5.65
N TYR A 154 13.25 9.07 5.24
CA TYR A 154 12.35 8.06 4.73
C TYR A 154 11.81 7.24 5.91
N ILE A 155 10.50 7.16 6.06
CA ILE A 155 9.84 6.30 7.04
C ILE A 155 9.54 4.97 6.36
N PRO A 156 10.14 3.85 6.82
CA PRO A 156 9.96 2.55 6.19
C PRO A 156 8.49 2.14 6.05
N CYS A 157 8.19 1.36 5.04
CA CYS A 157 6.90 0.72 4.86
C CYS A 157 6.53 -0.16 6.06
N LEU A 158 5.31 -0.64 6.10
CA LEU A 158 4.80 -1.42 7.24
C LEU A 158 5.51 -2.77 7.40
N ASN A 159 5.99 -3.38 6.29
CA ASN A 159 6.72 -4.64 6.28
C ASN A 159 6.04 -5.72 7.16
N ASP A 160 6.76 -6.27 8.13
CA ASP A 160 6.27 -7.26 9.10
C ASP A 160 5.76 -6.64 10.42
N ASN A 161 5.45 -5.35 10.42
CA ASN A 161 4.93 -4.65 11.61
C ASN A 161 3.72 -5.38 12.20
N HIS A 162 3.79 -5.74 13.48
CA HIS A 162 2.76 -6.51 14.17
C HIS A 162 1.35 -5.88 14.10
N HIS A 163 1.25 -4.56 14.22
CA HIS A 163 -0.04 -3.86 14.11
C HIS A 163 -0.62 -3.99 12.71
N TRP A 164 0.24 -3.92 11.69
CA TRP A 164 -0.15 -4.14 10.30
C TRP A 164 -0.59 -5.57 10.05
N ILE A 165 0.20 -6.56 10.47
CA ILE A 165 -0.16 -7.96 10.30
C ILE A 165 -1.51 -8.28 10.96
N THR A 166 -1.75 -7.73 12.14
CA THR A 166 -3.04 -7.86 12.82
C THR A 166 -4.19 -7.22 12.02
N ALA A 167 -3.98 -6.02 11.47
CA ALA A 167 -4.97 -5.33 10.65
C ALA A 167 -5.26 -6.08 9.34
N LEU A 168 -4.20 -6.55 8.66
CA LEU A 168 -4.31 -7.34 7.43
C LEU A 168 -5.06 -8.65 7.68
N SER A 169 -4.77 -9.34 8.79
CA SER A 169 -5.50 -10.56 9.18
C SER A 169 -7.00 -10.29 9.35
N ARG A 170 -7.39 -9.16 9.95
CA ARG A 170 -8.79 -8.78 10.09
C ARG A 170 -9.45 -8.50 8.74
N VAL A 171 -8.76 -7.80 7.84
CA VAL A 171 -9.24 -7.58 6.47
C VAL A 171 -9.47 -8.93 5.78
N ALA A 172 -8.50 -9.85 5.85
CA ALA A 172 -8.62 -11.18 5.27
C ALA A 172 -9.81 -11.96 5.86
N GLN A 173 -9.95 -11.96 7.19
CA GLN A 173 -11.06 -12.65 7.88
C GLN A 173 -12.44 -12.15 7.46
N GLN A 174 -12.61 -10.85 7.22
CA GLN A 174 -13.88 -10.29 6.72
C GLN A 174 -14.28 -10.90 5.36
N HIS A 175 -13.30 -11.19 4.50
CA HIS A 175 -13.52 -11.80 3.18
C HIS A 175 -13.62 -13.32 3.23
N LEU A 176 -13.16 -13.94 4.31
CA LEU A 176 -13.27 -15.39 4.56
C LEU A 176 -14.52 -15.74 5.37
N ALA A 177 -15.41 -14.79 5.65
CA ALA A 177 -16.62 -15.04 6.40
C ALA A 177 -17.48 -16.13 5.73
N GLY A 178 -17.76 -17.21 6.47
CA GLY A 178 -18.48 -18.38 5.98
C GLY A 178 -17.60 -19.45 5.31
N TRP A 179 -16.32 -19.23 5.17
CA TRP A 179 -15.38 -20.26 4.72
C TRP A 179 -14.82 -21.04 5.91
N PRO A 180 -14.55 -22.36 5.77
CA PRO A 180 -13.84 -23.10 6.81
C PRO A 180 -12.40 -22.54 6.93
N THR A 181 -12.10 -21.96 8.09
CA THR A 181 -10.77 -21.35 8.38
C THR A 181 -9.90 -22.27 9.25
N GLU A 182 -10.45 -23.38 9.72
CA GLU A 182 -9.70 -24.40 10.44
C GLU A 182 -9.06 -25.40 9.48
N ALA A 183 -7.87 -25.89 9.82
CA ALA A 183 -7.23 -26.94 9.05
C ALA A 183 -8.13 -28.17 9.01
N PRO A 184 -8.39 -28.75 7.82
CA PRO A 184 -9.21 -29.94 7.72
C PRO A 184 -8.56 -31.09 8.49
N THR A 185 -9.40 -31.88 9.16
CA THR A 185 -8.91 -33.09 9.87
C THR A 185 -8.30 -34.08 8.88
N ALA A 186 -7.42 -34.96 9.37
CA ALA A 186 -6.84 -36.02 8.54
C ALA A 186 -7.91 -36.91 7.89
N ALA A 187 -9.03 -37.15 8.58
CA ALA A 187 -10.17 -37.86 8.05
C ALA A 187 -10.86 -37.11 6.91
N ALA A 188 -11.10 -35.83 7.05
CA ALA A 188 -11.69 -34.99 6.00
C ALA A 188 -10.81 -34.87 4.75
N LEU A 189 -9.48 -34.82 4.94
CA LEU A 189 -8.51 -34.87 3.83
C LEU A 189 -8.51 -36.19 3.10
N ALA A 190 -8.59 -37.34 3.85
CA ALA A 190 -8.67 -38.65 3.26
C ALA A 190 -9.96 -38.85 2.45
N ASP A 191 -11.09 -38.35 2.97
CA ASP A 191 -12.37 -38.38 2.30
C ASP A 191 -12.38 -37.54 1.02
N ALA A 192 -11.92 -36.28 1.10
CA ALA A 192 -11.78 -35.41 -0.04
C ALA A 192 -10.88 -36.01 -1.14
N ARG A 193 -9.77 -36.70 -0.73
CA ARG A 193 -8.88 -37.38 -1.67
C ARG A 193 -9.56 -38.58 -2.33
N SER A 194 -10.36 -39.33 -1.59
CA SER A 194 -11.14 -40.47 -2.13
C SER A 194 -12.15 -40.00 -3.16
N HIS A 195 -12.87 -38.91 -2.88
CA HIS A 195 -13.82 -38.29 -3.82
C HIS A 195 -13.14 -37.76 -5.08
N ALA A 196 -11.99 -37.09 -4.94
CA ALA A 196 -11.22 -36.60 -6.09
C ALA A 196 -10.74 -37.75 -7.01
N LEU A 197 -10.30 -38.84 -6.44
CA LEU A 197 -9.86 -40.04 -7.20
C LEU A 197 -11.05 -40.73 -7.86
N ALA A 198 -12.19 -40.86 -7.19
CA ALA A 198 -13.41 -41.43 -7.75
C ALA A 198 -13.98 -40.55 -8.91
N GLY A 199 -13.75 -39.22 -8.87
CA GLY A 199 -14.12 -38.29 -9.93
C GLY A 199 -13.17 -38.26 -11.13
N GLY A 200 -12.16 -39.15 -11.21
CA GLY A 200 -11.23 -39.27 -12.34
C GLY A 200 -10.09 -38.24 -12.35
N ALA A 201 -9.81 -37.58 -11.25
CA ALA A 201 -8.61 -36.74 -11.13
C ALA A 201 -7.34 -37.63 -11.14
N PRO A 202 -6.32 -37.34 -11.98
CA PRO A 202 -5.11 -38.14 -12.03
C PRO A 202 -4.40 -38.14 -10.69
N ALA A 203 -3.97 -39.34 -10.24
CA ALA A 203 -3.19 -39.50 -9.02
C ALA A 203 -1.87 -38.72 -9.14
N GLY A 204 -1.72 -37.64 -8.39
CA GLY A 204 -0.51 -36.81 -8.40
C GLY A 204 -0.72 -35.30 -8.48
N VAL A 205 -1.94 -34.83 -8.74
CA VAL A 205 -2.27 -33.40 -8.79
C VAL A 205 -3.07 -33.01 -7.54
N CYS A 206 -2.48 -33.14 -6.36
CA CYS A 206 -2.98 -32.49 -5.16
C CYS A 206 -2.01 -31.34 -4.81
N PRO A 207 -2.40 -30.06 -4.93
CA PRO A 207 -1.51 -28.93 -4.66
C PRO A 207 -1.38 -28.60 -3.18
N VAL A 208 -1.38 -29.60 -2.31
CA VAL A 208 -1.19 -29.38 -0.87
C VAL A 208 -0.05 -30.24 -0.37
N ALA A 209 1.14 -29.80 -0.62
CA ALA A 209 2.32 -30.18 0.15
C ALA A 209 3.33 -29.03 0.03
N HIS A 210 3.43 -28.24 1.03
CA HIS A 210 4.56 -27.53 1.67
C HIS A 210 4.08 -26.22 2.30
#